data_34aeb9401128df89ab085ddaf79a4c97
#
_entry.id   34aeb9401128df89ab085ddaf79a4c97
#
_cell.length_a   1.000
_cell.length_b   1.000
_cell.length_c   1.000
_cell.angle_alpha   90.00
_cell.angle_beta   90.00
_cell.angle_gamma   90.00
#
_symmetry.space_group_name_H-M   'P 1'
#
loop_
_entity.id
_entity.type
_entity.pdbx_description
1 polymer ?
#
loop_
_entity_poly.entity_id
_entity_poly.type
_entity_poly.pdbx_seq_one_letter_code
_entity_poly.pdbx_strand_id
1 'polypeptide(L)'
;MKLSIIIPVFQVEDYIARCLQSIVNQDCSDYEIILVDDATKDNSMAIAHEILDNADVHVQYLKHDKNRGLSAARNTGISNANGSYLLFVDSDDVLADGALKIFMNSIDNTGADCIVGNYMVVSDTGSYISKKYSYNRVFTSTDSIINAYSNGDIPVMAWNKCVKTDLIKGNKILFKEGIYHEDELWTFLLVNEVNSLAVIGIHTYSYFVRSGSIMTNTKLEQRLNSGIVVYSEMVNYVNNHSVNNSDLFRALDVFAFWRYRDIFSLITDTVASSRFYLQMRNIQKGCKRGGGKYGAVAFVHLILPASLGYNFLKSIIKRIGK
;
A
#
# COMPACT_ATOMS: atom_id res chain seq x y z
N MET A 1 -1.35 -23.30 -10.97
CA MET A 1 -2.03 -22.47 -9.97
C MET A 1 -1.98 -21.02 -10.43
N LYS A 2 -3.15 -20.37 -10.48
CA LYS A 2 -3.26 -19.01 -11.03
C LYS A 2 -2.99 -17.93 -9.96
N LEU A 3 -3.43 -18.13 -8.72
CA LEU A 3 -3.40 -17.11 -7.69
C LEU A 3 -2.83 -17.63 -6.37
N SER A 4 -1.91 -16.88 -5.75
CA SER A 4 -1.50 -17.06 -4.36
C SER A 4 -2.09 -15.96 -3.50
N ILE A 5 -2.89 -16.32 -2.50
CA ILE A 5 -3.51 -15.40 -1.55
C ILE A 5 -2.64 -15.38 -0.29
N ILE A 6 -1.99 -14.25 -0.03
CA ILE A 6 -1.06 -14.07 1.10
C ILE A 6 -1.80 -13.39 2.25
N ILE A 7 -1.85 -14.06 3.40
CA ILE A 7 -2.57 -13.62 4.59
C ILE A 7 -1.62 -13.55 5.79
N PRO A 8 -1.13 -12.37 6.17
CA PRO A 8 -0.39 -12.17 7.41
C PRO A 8 -1.29 -12.33 8.63
N VAL A 9 -0.83 -13.05 9.66
CA VAL A 9 -1.61 -13.32 10.88
C VAL A 9 -0.85 -12.87 12.11
N PHE A 10 -1.41 -11.91 12.87
CA PHE A 10 -0.91 -11.50 14.17
C PHE A 10 -2.01 -10.85 15.02
N GLN A 11 -2.42 -11.51 16.11
CA GLN A 11 -3.41 -11.03 17.09
C GLN A 11 -4.76 -10.64 16.45
N VAL A 12 -5.39 -11.59 15.75
CA VAL A 12 -6.63 -11.39 15.00
C VAL A 12 -7.69 -12.48 15.28
N GLU A 13 -7.66 -13.09 16.46
CA GLU A 13 -8.59 -14.20 16.82
C GLU A 13 -10.07 -13.83 16.64
N ASP A 14 -10.44 -12.56 16.86
CA ASP A 14 -11.81 -12.09 16.71
C ASP A 14 -12.24 -11.92 15.23
N TYR A 15 -11.29 -11.91 14.28
CA TYR A 15 -11.53 -11.51 12.89
C TYR A 15 -11.20 -12.60 11.88
N ILE A 16 -10.19 -13.43 12.16
CA ILE A 16 -9.60 -14.38 11.21
C ILE A 16 -10.64 -15.35 10.64
N ALA A 17 -11.63 -15.75 11.44
CA ALA A 17 -12.67 -16.69 10.98
C ALA A 17 -13.46 -16.12 9.80
N ARG A 18 -13.97 -14.88 9.91
CA ARG A 18 -14.73 -14.24 8.83
C ARG A 18 -13.87 -13.98 7.60
N CYS A 19 -12.59 -13.63 7.80
CA CYS A 19 -11.64 -13.43 6.71
C CYS A 19 -11.47 -14.72 5.91
N LEU A 20 -11.12 -15.82 6.55
CA LEU A 20 -10.89 -17.11 5.88
C LEU A 20 -12.15 -17.68 5.26
N GLN A 21 -13.31 -17.59 5.93
CA GLN A 21 -14.58 -17.99 5.36
C GLN A 21 -14.93 -17.23 4.09
N SER A 22 -14.62 -15.93 4.03
CA SER A 22 -14.84 -15.12 2.82
C SER A 22 -13.99 -15.56 1.62
N ILE A 23 -12.90 -16.27 1.86
CA ILE A 23 -12.01 -16.79 0.83
C ILE A 23 -12.44 -18.21 0.42
N VAL A 24 -12.63 -19.12 1.39
CA VAL A 24 -12.94 -20.52 1.09
C VAL A 24 -14.34 -20.72 0.54
N ASN A 25 -15.25 -19.79 0.79
CA ASN A 25 -16.61 -19.82 0.25
C ASN A 25 -16.73 -19.23 -1.18
N GLN A 26 -15.61 -18.81 -1.80
CA GLN A 26 -15.63 -18.33 -3.19
C GLN A 26 -15.84 -19.49 -4.17
N ASP A 27 -16.69 -19.28 -5.16
CA ASP A 27 -16.86 -20.22 -6.30
C ASP A 27 -15.65 -20.13 -7.25
N CYS A 28 -14.49 -20.63 -6.78
CA CYS A 28 -13.22 -20.57 -7.48
C CYS A 28 -12.27 -21.63 -6.94
N SER A 29 -11.44 -22.26 -7.78
CA SER A 29 -10.59 -23.40 -7.39
C SER A 29 -9.10 -23.27 -7.73
N ASP A 30 -8.69 -22.36 -8.60
CA ASP A 30 -7.28 -22.29 -9.07
C ASP A 30 -6.43 -21.30 -8.24
N TYR A 31 -6.47 -21.47 -6.90
CA TYR A 31 -5.69 -20.65 -5.98
C TYR A 31 -5.11 -21.48 -4.83
N GLU A 32 -4.11 -20.89 -4.15
CA GLU A 32 -3.58 -21.34 -2.87
C GLU A 32 -3.73 -20.22 -1.82
N ILE A 33 -3.74 -20.63 -0.55
CA ILE A 33 -3.65 -19.74 0.60
C ILE A 33 -2.26 -19.89 1.23
N ILE A 34 -1.57 -18.78 1.44
CA ILE A 34 -0.31 -18.73 2.17
C ILE A 34 -0.56 -17.94 3.45
N LEU A 35 -0.74 -18.68 4.54
CA LEU A 35 -0.97 -18.12 5.86
C LEU A 35 0.38 -17.93 6.55
N VAL A 36 0.70 -16.69 6.95
CA VAL A 36 1.98 -16.37 7.59
C VAL A 36 1.75 -15.95 9.04
N ASP A 37 1.99 -16.88 9.97
CA ASP A 37 1.98 -16.63 11.42
C ASP A 37 3.19 -15.77 11.82
N ASP A 38 2.96 -14.50 12.12
CA ASP A 38 4.00 -13.59 12.59
C ASP A 38 4.22 -13.70 14.12
N ALA A 39 4.32 -14.94 14.60
CA ALA A 39 4.46 -15.32 15.99
C ALA A 39 3.32 -14.82 16.88
N THR A 40 2.07 -15.02 16.41
CA THR A 40 0.88 -14.69 17.22
C THR A 40 0.80 -15.52 18.49
N LYS A 41 0.21 -14.96 19.55
CA LYS A 41 0.08 -15.62 20.86
C LYS A 41 -1.37 -15.91 21.24
N ASP A 42 -2.31 -15.44 20.43
CA ASP A 42 -3.74 -15.67 20.59
C ASP A 42 -4.20 -16.94 19.86
N ASN A 43 -5.50 -17.17 19.77
CA ASN A 43 -6.07 -18.35 19.13
C ASN A 43 -6.19 -18.25 17.61
N SER A 44 -5.66 -17.18 16.97
CA SER A 44 -5.81 -16.95 15.52
C SER A 44 -5.43 -18.17 14.69
N MET A 45 -4.30 -18.82 14.99
CA MET A 45 -3.85 -19.98 14.22
C MET A 45 -4.67 -21.24 14.48
N ALA A 46 -5.18 -21.46 15.68
CA ALA A 46 -6.07 -22.58 15.98
C ALA A 46 -7.38 -22.47 15.19
N ILE A 47 -7.97 -21.27 15.17
CA ILE A 47 -9.17 -20.94 14.39
C ILE A 47 -8.90 -21.12 12.88
N ALA A 48 -7.74 -20.68 12.41
CA ALA A 48 -7.37 -20.83 11.01
C ALA A 48 -7.27 -22.31 10.59
N HIS A 49 -6.65 -23.15 11.40
CA HIS A 49 -6.59 -24.60 11.16
C HIS A 49 -7.97 -25.24 11.14
N GLU A 50 -8.86 -24.90 12.09
CA GLU A 50 -10.22 -25.44 12.11
C GLU A 50 -10.98 -25.19 10.80
N ILE A 51 -10.77 -24.03 10.17
CA ILE A 51 -11.45 -23.66 8.92
C ILE A 51 -10.74 -24.24 7.70
N LEU A 52 -9.43 -24.10 7.62
CA LEU A 52 -8.68 -24.38 6.40
C LEU A 52 -8.36 -25.87 6.22
N ASP A 53 -8.18 -26.64 7.29
CA ASP A 53 -7.88 -28.08 7.21
C ASP A 53 -9.11 -28.88 6.72
N ASN A 54 -10.31 -28.28 6.76
CA ASN A 54 -11.54 -28.84 6.20
C ASN A 54 -11.93 -28.25 4.83
N ALA A 55 -11.15 -27.31 4.28
CA ALA A 55 -11.42 -26.69 2.99
C ALA A 55 -10.70 -27.43 1.85
N ASP A 56 -11.35 -27.54 0.69
CA ASP A 56 -10.74 -28.10 -0.52
C ASP A 56 -9.87 -27.03 -1.23
N VAL A 57 -8.79 -26.64 -0.55
CA VAL A 57 -7.84 -25.63 -1.04
C VAL A 57 -6.41 -25.97 -0.58
N HIS A 58 -5.43 -25.71 -1.44
CA HIS A 58 -4.02 -25.85 -1.04
C HIS A 58 -3.62 -24.75 -0.07
N VAL A 59 -3.16 -25.12 1.12
CA VAL A 59 -2.73 -24.18 2.17
C VAL A 59 -1.28 -24.39 2.52
N GLN A 60 -0.50 -23.30 2.56
CA GLN A 60 0.83 -23.26 3.16
C GLN A 60 0.76 -22.51 4.49
N TYR A 61 1.16 -23.16 5.57
CA TYR A 61 1.31 -22.54 6.89
C TYR A 61 2.79 -22.20 7.12
N LEU A 62 3.10 -20.92 7.18
CA LEU A 62 4.44 -20.40 7.43
C LEU A 62 4.47 -19.71 8.79
N LYS A 63 5.58 -19.80 9.50
CA LYS A 63 5.71 -19.25 10.84
C LYS A 63 7.02 -18.53 11.03
N HIS A 64 6.97 -17.36 11.67
CA HIS A 64 8.14 -16.65 12.15
C HIS A 64 8.45 -17.04 13.61
N ASP A 65 9.73 -17.09 13.98
CA ASP A 65 10.16 -17.36 15.35
C ASP A 65 9.79 -16.23 16.32
N LYS A 66 9.64 -15.01 15.80
CA LYS A 66 9.24 -13.80 16.54
C LYS A 66 8.44 -12.87 15.63
N ASN A 67 7.67 -11.95 16.20
CA ASN A 67 7.00 -10.91 15.43
C ASN A 67 8.05 -10.06 14.67
N ARG A 68 7.90 -10.01 13.34
CA ARG A 68 8.72 -9.24 12.40
C ARG A 68 7.94 -8.11 11.72
N GLY A 69 6.62 -8.09 11.92
CA GLY A 69 5.71 -7.10 11.37
C GLY A 69 5.14 -7.45 9.99
N LEU A 70 4.11 -6.69 9.60
CA LEU A 70 3.30 -6.92 8.41
C LEU A 70 4.12 -7.05 7.12
N SER A 71 5.09 -6.15 6.92
CA SER A 71 5.98 -6.17 5.75
C SER A 71 6.76 -7.48 5.63
N ALA A 72 7.32 -7.98 6.74
CA ALA A 72 8.07 -9.23 6.76
C ALA A 72 7.17 -10.43 6.46
N ALA A 73 5.96 -10.45 7.02
CA ALA A 73 5.00 -11.52 6.77
C ALA A 73 4.55 -11.53 5.29
N ARG A 74 4.24 -10.37 4.69
CA ARG A 74 3.95 -10.28 3.26
C ARG A 74 5.14 -10.73 2.39
N ASN A 75 6.37 -10.32 2.72
CA ASN A 75 7.58 -10.74 2.00
C ASN A 75 7.82 -12.26 2.11
N THR A 76 7.57 -12.85 3.28
CA THR A 76 7.65 -14.31 3.46
C THR A 76 6.63 -15.02 2.56
N GLY A 77 5.40 -14.50 2.49
CA GLY A 77 4.37 -15.01 1.56
C GLY A 77 4.78 -14.88 0.11
N ILE A 78 5.29 -13.73 -0.33
CA ILE A 78 5.81 -13.51 -1.70
C ILE A 78 6.86 -14.57 -2.07
N SER A 79 7.80 -14.83 -1.16
CA SER A 79 8.91 -15.76 -1.41
C SER A 79 8.43 -17.19 -1.64
N ASN A 80 7.33 -17.60 -1.00
CA ASN A 80 6.77 -18.96 -1.04
C ASN A 80 5.60 -19.12 -2.02
N ALA A 81 5.18 -18.06 -2.68
CA ALA A 81 4.06 -18.09 -3.63
C ALA A 81 4.40 -18.89 -4.90
N ASN A 82 3.47 -19.77 -5.33
CA ASN A 82 3.57 -20.58 -6.54
C ASN A 82 2.58 -20.13 -7.63
N GLY A 83 1.59 -19.30 -7.29
CA GLY A 83 0.62 -18.76 -8.25
C GLY A 83 1.26 -17.77 -9.21
N SER A 84 0.73 -17.69 -10.42
CA SER A 84 1.17 -16.71 -11.43
C SER A 84 0.88 -15.25 -11.01
N TYR A 85 -0.08 -15.06 -10.09
CA TYR A 85 -0.44 -13.77 -9.51
C TYR A 85 -0.48 -13.86 -7.98
N LEU A 86 -0.24 -12.72 -7.33
CA LEU A 86 -0.33 -12.51 -5.88
C LEU A 86 -1.55 -11.65 -5.56
N LEU A 87 -2.27 -12.00 -4.51
CA LEU A 87 -3.30 -11.18 -3.87
C LEU A 87 -3.00 -11.11 -2.37
N PHE A 88 -2.94 -9.92 -1.80
CA PHE A 88 -2.79 -9.73 -0.36
C PHE A 88 -4.15 -9.53 0.28
N VAL A 89 -4.37 -10.21 1.41
CA VAL A 89 -5.58 -10.05 2.21
C VAL A 89 -5.18 -9.85 3.66
N ASP A 90 -5.59 -8.74 4.26
CA ASP A 90 -5.35 -8.50 5.68
C ASP A 90 -6.34 -9.34 6.50
N SER A 91 -5.85 -10.01 7.53
CA SER A 91 -6.59 -11.05 8.27
C SER A 91 -7.76 -10.54 9.11
N ASP A 92 -7.95 -9.23 9.20
CA ASP A 92 -9.09 -8.56 9.84
C ASP A 92 -10.16 -8.07 8.85
N ASP A 93 -9.92 -8.25 7.54
CA ASP A 93 -10.78 -7.82 6.43
C ASP A 93 -11.51 -9.00 5.75
N VAL A 94 -12.28 -8.72 4.69
CA VAL A 94 -13.14 -9.69 4.01
C VAL A 94 -13.07 -9.48 2.50
N LEU A 95 -12.91 -10.56 1.73
CA LEU A 95 -13.15 -10.52 0.28
C LEU A 95 -14.66 -10.45 0.01
N ALA A 96 -15.05 -9.63 -0.95
CA ALA A 96 -16.44 -9.59 -1.40
C ALA A 96 -16.83 -10.89 -2.14
N ASP A 97 -18.11 -11.22 -2.14
CA ASP A 97 -18.62 -12.38 -2.84
C ASP A 97 -18.26 -12.34 -4.34
N GLY A 98 -17.71 -13.42 -4.86
CA GLY A 98 -17.27 -13.54 -6.24
C GLY A 98 -15.97 -12.77 -6.57
N ALA A 99 -15.26 -12.19 -5.59
CA ALA A 99 -14.05 -11.40 -5.81
C ALA A 99 -12.96 -12.19 -6.54
N LEU A 100 -12.71 -13.46 -6.16
CA LEU A 100 -11.69 -14.28 -6.82
C LEU A 100 -12.04 -14.52 -8.30
N LYS A 101 -13.30 -14.79 -8.61
CA LYS A 101 -13.77 -14.97 -9.98
C LYS A 101 -13.62 -13.69 -10.81
N ILE A 102 -13.87 -12.53 -10.19
CA ILE A 102 -13.68 -11.23 -10.83
C ILE A 102 -12.19 -11.01 -11.18
N PHE A 103 -11.27 -11.26 -10.24
CA PHE A 103 -9.84 -11.18 -10.50
C PHE A 103 -9.39 -12.18 -11.57
N MET A 104 -9.81 -13.45 -11.49
CA MET A 104 -9.46 -14.48 -12.47
C MET A 104 -9.94 -14.13 -13.88
N ASN A 105 -11.18 -13.66 -14.02
CA ASN A 105 -11.72 -13.22 -15.30
C ASN A 105 -10.95 -12.01 -15.84
N SER A 106 -10.53 -11.10 -14.99
CA SER A 106 -9.73 -9.94 -15.41
C SER A 106 -8.33 -10.36 -15.86
N ILE A 107 -7.71 -11.32 -15.17
CA ILE A 107 -6.44 -11.94 -15.59
C ILE A 107 -6.58 -12.50 -17.01
N ASP A 108 -7.62 -13.35 -17.22
CA ASP A 108 -7.83 -14.04 -18.50
C ASP A 108 -8.14 -13.07 -19.64
N ASN A 109 -8.92 -12.03 -19.38
CA ASN A 109 -9.34 -11.08 -20.39
C ASN A 109 -8.28 -10.05 -20.77
N THR A 110 -7.41 -9.66 -19.83
CA THR A 110 -6.48 -8.55 -20.03
C THR A 110 -5.01 -8.95 -20.05
N GLY A 111 -4.64 -10.03 -19.33
CA GLY A 111 -3.25 -10.38 -19.09
C GLY A 111 -2.45 -9.29 -18.38
N ALA A 112 -3.14 -8.31 -17.74
CA ALA A 112 -2.50 -7.14 -17.14
C ALA A 112 -1.49 -7.54 -16.05
N ASP A 113 -0.42 -6.77 -15.93
CA ASP A 113 0.61 -7.01 -14.91
C ASP A 113 0.09 -6.76 -13.50
N CYS A 114 -0.85 -5.81 -13.38
CA CYS A 114 -1.53 -5.48 -12.13
C CYS A 114 -3.02 -5.26 -12.38
N ILE A 115 -3.86 -5.81 -11.51
CA ILE A 115 -5.30 -5.61 -11.51
C ILE A 115 -5.68 -4.98 -10.18
N VAL A 116 -6.42 -3.88 -10.21
CA VAL A 116 -6.84 -3.12 -9.02
C VAL A 116 -8.35 -3.23 -8.88
N GLY A 117 -8.80 -3.83 -7.78
CA GLY A 117 -10.22 -3.91 -7.45
C GLY A 117 -10.70 -2.68 -6.67
N ASN A 118 -12.02 -2.43 -6.70
CA ASN A 118 -12.63 -1.43 -5.83
C ASN A 118 -12.91 -2.01 -4.44
N TYR A 119 -13.14 -1.15 -3.46
CA TYR A 119 -13.34 -1.57 -2.08
C TYR A 119 -14.46 -0.83 -1.37
N MET A 120 -14.99 -1.46 -0.34
CA MET A 120 -15.93 -0.89 0.61
C MET A 120 -15.23 -0.64 1.94
N VAL A 121 -15.50 0.50 2.56
CA VAL A 121 -15.12 0.77 3.94
C VAL A 121 -16.30 0.43 4.83
N VAL A 122 -16.07 -0.37 5.86
CA VAL A 122 -17.07 -0.77 6.86
C VAL A 122 -16.63 -0.24 8.23
N SER A 123 -17.53 0.46 8.91
CA SER A 123 -17.28 1.03 10.23
C SER A 123 -18.54 0.93 11.09
N ASP A 124 -18.43 1.21 12.39
CA ASP A 124 -19.57 1.25 13.32
C ASP A 124 -20.65 2.28 12.92
N THR A 125 -20.29 3.30 12.13
CA THR A 125 -21.21 4.35 11.66
C THR A 125 -21.85 4.05 10.30
N GLY A 126 -21.50 2.92 9.67
CA GLY A 126 -22.03 2.49 8.38
C GLY A 126 -20.96 2.05 7.39
N SER A 127 -21.40 1.73 6.18
CA SER A 127 -20.52 1.29 5.11
C SER A 127 -20.70 2.11 3.84
N TYR A 128 -19.62 2.27 3.05
CA TYR A 128 -19.67 2.92 1.74
C TYR A 128 -18.63 2.35 0.79
N ILE A 129 -18.98 2.24 -0.50
CA ILE A 129 -18.05 1.87 -1.57
C ILE A 129 -17.29 3.12 -2.03
N SER A 130 -15.99 2.98 -2.26
CA SER A 130 -15.18 4.07 -2.79
C SER A 130 -15.68 4.50 -4.17
N LYS A 131 -16.22 5.72 -4.28
CA LYS A 131 -16.66 6.27 -5.56
C LYS A 131 -15.50 6.61 -6.50
N LYS A 132 -14.32 6.90 -5.95
CA LYS A 132 -13.14 7.30 -6.70
C LYS A 132 -12.64 6.21 -7.64
N TYR A 133 -12.78 4.95 -7.25
CA TYR A 133 -12.29 3.79 -8.01
C TYR A 133 -13.43 3.01 -8.69
N SER A 134 -14.64 3.58 -8.79
CA SER A 134 -15.80 2.93 -9.41
C SER A 134 -15.81 3.12 -10.94
N TYR A 135 -14.71 2.78 -11.61
CA TYR A 135 -14.58 2.83 -13.06
C TYR A 135 -13.77 1.65 -13.59
N ASN A 136 -14.00 1.28 -14.85
CA ASN A 136 -13.23 0.25 -15.53
C ASN A 136 -12.28 0.90 -16.53
N ARG A 137 -10.99 0.60 -16.43
CA ARG A 137 -10.00 1.12 -17.36
C ARG A 137 -8.77 0.22 -17.41
N VAL A 138 -8.22 0.03 -18.59
CA VAL A 138 -6.92 -0.61 -18.79
C VAL A 138 -5.91 0.44 -19.24
N PHE A 139 -4.80 0.53 -18.53
CA PHE A 139 -3.63 1.31 -18.87
C PHE A 139 -2.61 0.38 -19.50
N THR A 140 -1.98 0.79 -20.60
CA THR A 140 -1.11 -0.05 -21.44
C THR A 140 0.31 0.49 -21.56
N SER A 141 0.68 1.45 -20.73
CA SER A 141 2.05 1.97 -20.66
C SER A 141 2.37 2.46 -19.26
N THR A 142 3.62 2.29 -18.83
CA THR A 142 4.13 2.76 -17.53
C THR A 142 3.87 4.27 -17.35
N ASP A 143 4.05 5.10 -18.39
CA ASP A 143 3.78 6.54 -18.29
C ASP A 143 2.30 6.84 -17.98
N SER A 144 1.36 6.13 -18.61
CA SER A 144 -0.08 6.30 -18.33
C SER A 144 -0.45 5.83 -16.91
N ILE A 145 0.23 4.80 -16.42
CA ILE A 145 0.05 4.27 -15.07
C ILE A 145 0.60 5.25 -14.03
N ILE A 146 1.82 5.78 -14.23
CA ILE A 146 2.42 6.80 -13.36
C ILE A 146 1.57 8.07 -13.34
N ASN A 147 1.02 8.49 -14.49
CA ASN A 147 0.11 9.63 -14.56
C ASN A 147 -1.13 9.38 -13.68
N ALA A 148 -1.79 8.23 -13.84
CA ALA A 148 -2.96 7.86 -13.03
C ALA A 148 -2.62 7.78 -11.53
N TYR A 149 -1.47 7.18 -11.17
CA TYR A 149 -0.99 7.14 -9.79
C TYR A 149 -0.78 8.54 -9.21
N SER A 150 -0.12 9.44 -9.95
CA SER A 150 0.15 10.81 -9.50
C SER A 150 -1.11 11.66 -9.32
N ASN A 151 -2.20 11.32 -10.02
CA ASN A 151 -3.53 11.92 -9.85
C ASN A 151 -4.32 11.28 -8.69
N GLY A 152 -3.77 10.19 -8.11
CA GLY A 152 -4.42 9.41 -7.08
C GLY A 152 -5.57 8.52 -7.61
N ASP A 153 -5.57 8.19 -8.90
CA ASP A 153 -6.56 7.29 -9.52
C ASP A 153 -6.22 5.81 -9.26
N ILE A 154 -4.99 5.54 -8.81
CA ILE A 154 -4.55 4.22 -8.34
C ILE A 154 -4.39 4.29 -6.82
N PRO A 155 -5.12 3.47 -6.04
CA PRO A 155 -5.00 3.44 -4.58
C PRO A 155 -3.65 2.88 -4.15
N VAL A 156 -3.14 3.32 -2.98
CA VAL A 156 -1.83 2.91 -2.48
C VAL A 156 -1.84 1.56 -1.75
N MET A 157 -3.00 1.12 -1.25
CA MET A 157 -3.11 -0.12 -0.46
C MET A 157 -2.74 -1.34 -1.29
N ALA A 158 -2.05 -2.31 -0.67
CA ALA A 158 -1.64 -3.55 -1.33
C ALA A 158 -2.81 -4.54 -1.49
N TRP A 159 -3.71 -4.61 -0.50
CA TRP A 159 -4.76 -5.61 -0.40
C TRP A 159 -5.85 -5.56 -1.50
N ASN A 160 -5.94 -4.50 -2.27
CA ASN A 160 -6.86 -4.42 -3.41
C ASN A 160 -6.20 -4.67 -4.78
N LYS A 161 -4.98 -5.21 -4.78
CA LYS A 161 -4.19 -5.45 -6.00
C LYS A 161 -3.90 -6.93 -6.19
N CYS A 162 -4.18 -7.40 -7.40
CA CYS A 162 -3.73 -8.69 -7.89
C CYS A 162 -2.59 -8.45 -8.90
N VAL A 163 -1.38 -8.97 -8.62
CA VAL A 163 -0.15 -8.58 -9.33
C VAL A 163 0.62 -9.82 -9.78
N LYS A 164 1.21 -9.81 -10.98
CA LYS A 164 2.06 -10.89 -11.50
C LYS A 164 3.21 -11.22 -10.54
N THR A 165 3.32 -12.48 -10.16
CA THR A 165 4.33 -12.98 -9.23
C THR A 165 5.74 -12.78 -9.76
N ASP A 166 5.98 -13.10 -11.04
CA ASP A 166 7.29 -12.97 -11.65
C ASP A 166 7.77 -11.52 -11.73
N LEU A 167 6.84 -10.57 -11.92
CA LEU A 167 7.17 -9.14 -11.90
C LEU A 167 7.64 -8.71 -10.50
N ILE A 168 6.93 -9.12 -9.45
CA ILE A 168 7.29 -8.81 -8.06
C ILE A 168 8.63 -9.44 -7.67
N LYS A 169 8.81 -10.73 -7.96
CA LYS A 169 10.04 -11.47 -7.62
C LYS A 169 11.24 -11.01 -8.46
N GLY A 170 11.04 -10.84 -9.77
CA GLY A 170 12.09 -10.46 -10.71
C GLY A 170 12.68 -9.08 -10.43
N ASN A 171 11.81 -8.09 -10.15
CA ASN A 171 12.23 -6.72 -9.82
C ASN A 171 12.45 -6.49 -8.31
N LYS A 172 12.32 -7.54 -7.48
CA LYS A 172 12.49 -7.46 -6.02
C LYS A 172 11.63 -6.37 -5.37
N ILE A 173 10.38 -6.24 -5.82
CA ILE A 173 9.42 -5.27 -5.27
C ILE A 173 8.89 -5.83 -3.95
N LEU A 174 9.65 -5.64 -2.88
CA LEU A 174 9.36 -6.12 -1.54
C LEU A 174 8.88 -4.98 -0.65
N PHE A 175 8.08 -5.33 0.37
CA PHE A 175 7.68 -4.37 1.40
C PHE A 175 8.87 -4.03 2.29
N LYS A 176 9.08 -2.74 2.54
CA LYS A 176 10.14 -2.27 3.44
C LYS A 176 9.79 -2.66 4.88
N GLU A 177 10.62 -3.49 5.51
CA GLU A 177 10.41 -3.94 6.89
C GLU A 177 10.69 -2.81 7.89
N GLY A 178 9.97 -2.84 9.02
CA GLY A 178 10.20 -1.95 10.16
C GLY A 178 9.65 -0.53 10.02
N ILE A 179 8.82 -0.27 9.01
CA ILE A 179 8.15 1.02 8.80
C ILE A 179 6.63 0.88 8.77
N TYR A 180 5.92 1.98 8.99
CA TYR A 180 4.51 2.17 8.65
C TYR A 180 4.39 2.84 7.28
N HIS A 181 3.24 2.71 6.62
CA HIS A 181 3.01 3.21 5.26
C HIS A 181 3.89 2.49 4.21
N GLU A 182 4.22 1.24 4.45
CA GLU A 182 4.96 0.37 3.54
C GLU A 182 4.26 0.22 2.19
N ASP A 183 2.93 0.27 2.18
CA ASP A 183 2.08 0.21 0.98
C ASP A 183 2.32 1.39 0.03
N GLU A 184 2.56 2.58 0.57
CA GLU A 184 2.85 3.78 -0.23
C GLU A 184 4.16 3.61 -1.01
N LEU A 185 5.21 3.08 -0.35
CA LEU A 185 6.48 2.78 -1.02
C LEU A 185 6.34 1.61 -2.00
N TRP A 186 5.69 0.54 -1.57
CA TRP A 186 5.51 -0.65 -2.40
C TRP A 186 4.72 -0.32 -3.68
N THR A 187 3.62 0.42 -3.57
CA THR A 187 2.84 0.85 -4.74
C THR A 187 3.63 1.81 -5.63
N PHE A 188 4.42 2.73 -5.05
CA PHE A 188 5.31 3.59 -5.83
C PHE A 188 6.31 2.76 -6.65
N LEU A 189 6.96 1.76 -6.06
CA LEU A 189 7.86 0.87 -6.78
C LEU A 189 7.13 0.08 -7.87
N LEU A 190 5.95 -0.47 -7.54
CA LEU A 190 5.13 -1.27 -8.45
C LEU A 190 4.76 -0.49 -9.72
N VAL A 191 4.24 0.73 -9.60
CA VAL A 191 3.76 1.52 -10.75
C VAL A 191 4.88 1.93 -11.70
N ASN A 192 6.14 1.86 -11.27
CA ASN A 192 7.29 2.12 -12.12
C ASN A 192 7.74 0.89 -12.91
N GLU A 193 7.29 -0.31 -12.54
CA GLU A 193 7.73 -1.58 -13.15
C GLU A 193 6.63 -2.26 -13.99
N VAL A 194 5.36 -1.91 -13.77
CA VAL A 194 4.24 -2.49 -14.55
C VAL A 194 4.07 -1.77 -15.89
N ASN A 195 3.83 -2.56 -16.95
CA ASN A 195 3.55 -2.04 -18.30
C ASN A 195 2.05 -2.03 -18.61
N SER A 196 1.26 -2.78 -17.85
CA SER A 196 -0.19 -2.85 -18.00
C SER A 196 -0.88 -2.93 -16.63
N LEU A 197 -1.94 -2.13 -16.46
CA LEU A 197 -2.73 -2.10 -15.22
C LEU A 197 -4.21 -2.00 -15.56
N ALA A 198 -5.02 -2.89 -15.00
CA ALA A 198 -6.47 -2.85 -15.12
C ALA A 198 -7.11 -2.38 -13.81
N VAL A 199 -7.94 -1.36 -13.86
CA VAL A 199 -8.82 -0.96 -12.75
C VAL A 199 -10.19 -1.57 -12.99
N ILE A 200 -10.72 -2.25 -11.97
CA ILE A 200 -12.05 -2.86 -11.96
C ILE A 200 -12.90 -2.07 -10.97
N GLY A 201 -13.94 -1.40 -11.48
CA GLY A 201 -14.84 -0.59 -10.65
C GLY A 201 -15.76 -1.39 -9.72
N ILE A 202 -15.67 -2.71 -9.74
CA ILE A 202 -16.50 -3.61 -8.94
C ILE A 202 -15.88 -3.77 -7.55
N HIS A 203 -16.71 -3.79 -6.52
CA HIS A 203 -16.32 -4.07 -5.14
C HIS A 203 -15.80 -5.51 -5.03
N THR A 204 -14.53 -5.65 -4.61
CA THR A 204 -13.85 -6.93 -4.42
C THR A 204 -13.34 -7.12 -2.99
N TYR A 205 -13.32 -6.08 -2.16
CA TYR A 205 -12.70 -6.07 -0.84
C TYR A 205 -13.47 -5.20 0.15
N SER A 206 -13.71 -5.69 1.35
CA SER A 206 -14.34 -4.96 2.45
C SER A 206 -13.30 -4.68 3.54
N TYR A 207 -12.91 -3.43 3.67
CA TYR A 207 -11.99 -2.93 4.69
C TYR A 207 -12.74 -2.55 5.96
N PHE A 208 -12.41 -3.18 7.08
CA PHE A 208 -13.06 -2.95 8.38
C PHE A 208 -12.26 -1.99 9.25
N VAL A 209 -12.83 -0.82 9.52
CA VAL A 209 -12.25 0.14 10.48
C VAL A 209 -12.54 -0.35 11.90
N ARG A 210 -11.48 -0.67 12.65
CA ARG A 210 -11.60 -1.15 14.04
C ARG A 210 -10.71 -0.37 15.01
N SER A 211 -11.11 -0.35 16.28
CA SER A 211 -10.26 0.10 17.36
C SER A 211 -9.10 -0.88 17.54
N GLY A 212 -7.92 -0.40 17.87
CA GLY A 212 -6.75 -1.26 18.07
C GLY A 212 -6.00 -1.63 16.78
N SER A 213 -6.42 -1.12 15.61
CA SER A 213 -5.65 -1.30 14.37
C SER A 213 -4.28 -0.61 14.43
N ILE A 214 -3.36 -1.01 13.57
CA ILE A 214 -2.04 -0.37 13.43
C ILE A 214 -2.19 1.14 13.24
N MET A 215 -3.17 1.57 12.45
CA MET A 215 -3.41 2.99 12.16
C MET A 215 -3.89 3.79 13.38
N THR A 216 -4.63 3.17 14.30
CA THR A 216 -5.15 3.85 15.51
C THR A 216 -4.17 3.84 16.68
N ASN A 217 -3.28 2.84 16.78
CA ASN A 217 -2.39 2.64 17.91
C ASN A 217 -0.96 3.17 17.71
N THR A 218 -0.60 3.55 16.48
CA THR A 218 0.77 3.98 16.19
C THR A 218 1.04 5.39 16.69
N LYS A 219 2.14 5.59 17.44
CA LYS A 219 2.57 6.91 17.89
C LYS A 219 2.88 7.82 16.69
N LEU A 220 2.44 9.08 16.78
CA LEU A 220 2.63 10.08 15.73
C LEU A 220 4.10 10.18 15.26
N GLU A 221 5.05 10.18 16.19
CA GLU A 221 6.48 10.27 15.86
C GLU A 221 6.96 9.08 15.02
N GLN A 222 6.48 7.87 15.30
CA GLN A 222 6.83 6.68 14.52
C GLN A 222 6.25 6.77 13.10
N ARG A 223 5.02 7.25 12.94
CA ARG A 223 4.39 7.47 11.63
C ARG A 223 5.15 8.50 10.80
N LEU A 224 5.55 9.61 11.41
CA LEU A 224 6.32 10.65 10.74
C LEU A 224 7.72 10.19 10.33
N ASN A 225 8.42 9.47 11.21
CA ASN A 225 9.72 8.86 10.88
C ASN A 225 9.59 7.88 9.71
N SER A 226 8.56 7.04 9.72
CA SER A 226 8.28 6.11 8.62
C SER A 226 7.99 6.85 7.30
N GLY A 227 7.19 7.92 7.34
CA GLY A 227 6.94 8.75 6.16
C GLY A 227 8.20 9.40 5.58
N ILE A 228 9.16 9.79 6.44
CA ILE A 228 10.47 10.30 6.00
C ILE A 228 11.28 9.18 5.32
N VAL A 229 11.28 7.97 5.88
CA VAL A 229 11.96 6.81 5.29
C VAL A 229 11.35 6.50 3.92
N VAL A 230 10.02 6.40 3.82
CA VAL A 230 9.30 6.19 2.55
C VAL A 230 9.71 7.21 1.50
N TYR A 231 9.69 8.50 1.86
CA TYR A 231 10.07 9.57 0.93
C TYR A 231 11.53 9.50 0.50
N SER A 232 12.42 9.15 1.44
CA SER A 232 13.85 8.96 1.13
C SER A 232 14.07 7.82 0.12
N GLU A 233 13.38 6.70 0.30
CA GLU A 233 13.47 5.54 -0.62
C GLU A 233 12.90 5.89 -2.01
N MET A 234 11.78 6.61 -2.08
CA MET A 234 11.22 7.08 -3.35
C MET A 234 12.21 8.00 -4.10
N VAL A 235 12.85 8.95 -3.39
CA VAL A 235 13.85 9.85 -3.97
C VAL A 235 15.10 9.07 -4.39
N ASN A 236 15.55 8.11 -3.59
CA ASN A 236 16.67 7.24 -3.92
C ASN A 236 16.39 6.41 -5.19
N TYR A 237 15.18 5.87 -5.32
CA TYR A 237 14.76 5.16 -6.54
C TYR A 237 14.90 6.06 -7.77
N VAL A 238 14.32 7.25 -7.74
CA VAL A 238 14.39 8.22 -8.85
C VAL A 238 15.83 8.60 -9.20
N ASN A 239 16.66 8.85 -8.18
CA ASN A 239 18.06 9.22 -8.37
C ASN A 239 18.90 8.10 -9.00
N ASN A 240 18.64 6.84 -8.60
CA ASN A 240 19.41 5.67 -9.04
C ASN A 240 19.00 5.18 -10.44
N HIS A 241 17.75 5.37 -10.83
CA HIS A 241 17.23 4.94 -12.14
C HIS A 241 17.23 6.06 -13.18
N SER A 242 17.80 7.25 -12.85
CA SER A 242 17.86 8.41 -13.74
C SER A 242 16.51 8.75 -14.38
N VAL A 243 15.44 8.62 -13.59
CA VAL A 243 14.07 8.81 -14.06
C VAL A 243 13.88 10.25 -14.53
N ASN A 244 13.33 10.44 -15.72
CA ASN A 244 12.94 11.74 -16.28
C ASN A 244 11.45 11.72 -16.63
N ASN A 245 10.59 11.62 -15.62
CA ASN A 245 9.14 11.57 -15.77
C ASN A 245 8.49 12.64 -14.88
N SER A 246 7.82 13.62 -15.50
CA SER A 246 7.22 14.77 -14.81
C SER A 246 6.07 14.36 -13.87
N ASP A 247 5.32 13.31 -14.20
CA ASP A 247 4.21 12.84 -13.38
C ASP A 247 4.73 12.13 -12.12
N LEU A 248 5.85 11.41 -12.22
CA LEU A 248 6.51 10.82 -11.07
C LEU A 248 7.04 11.89 -10.12
N PHE A 249 7.64 12.97 -10.65
CA PHE A 249 8.07 14.10 -9.83
C PHE A 249 6.88 14.81 -9.18
N ARG A 250 5.74 14.90 -9.86
CA ARG A 250 4.50 15.41 -9.27
C ARG A 250 4.02 14.52 -8.13
N ALA A 251 4.05 13.19 -8.30
CA ALA A 251 3.71 12.25 -7.22
C ALA A 251 4.59 12.44 -5.98
N LEU A 252 5.90 12.61 -6.17
CA LEU A 252 6.84 12.92 -5.08
C LEU A 252 6.52 14.25 -4.38
N ASP A 253 6.16 15.30 -5.14
CA ASP A 253 5.80 16.59 -4.55
C ASP A 253 4.48 16.52 -3.78
N VAL A 254 3.49 15.77 -4.28
CA VAL A 254 2.22 15.51 -3.60
C VAL A 254 2.46 14.74 -2.30
N PHE A 255 3.28 13.68 -2.34
CA PHE A 255 3.65 12.93 -1.14
C PHE A 255 4.33 13.83 -0.09
N ALA A 256 5.33 14.60 -0.51
CA ALA A 256 6.03 15.53 0.37
C ALA A 256 5.08 16.57 0.98
N PHE A 257 4.14 17.11 0.20
CA PHE A 257 3.14 18.06 0.68
C PHE A 257 2.27 17.48 1.80
N TRP A 258 1.76 16.25 1.64
CA TRP A 258 0.98 15.57 2.66
C TRP A 258 1.79 15.31 3.94
N ARG A 259 3.06 14.92 3.84
CA ARG A 259 3.95 14.78 5.00
C ARG A 259 4.22 16.12 5.70
N TYR A 260 4.45 17.18 4.94
CA TYR A 260 4.56 18.53 5.53
C TYR A 260 3.25 18.95 6.24
N ARG A 261 2.09 18.65 5.66
CA ARG A 261 0.80 18.90 6.31
C ARG A 261 0.73 18.18 7.67
N ASP A 262 1.08 16.90 7.71
CA ASP A 262 1.07 16.14 8.94
C ASP A 262 2.02 16.72 9.99
N ILE A 263 3.23 17.11 9.60
CA ILE A 263 4.22 17.77 10.46
C ILE A 263 3.63 19.05 11.08
N PHE A 264 3.00 19.89 10.28
CA PHE A 264 2.52 21.20 10.76
C PHE A 264 1.16 21.17 11.47
N SER A 265 0.33 20.16 11.19
CA SER A 265 -1.01 20.03 11.77
C SER A 265 -1.02 19.20 13.05
N LEU A 266 -0.15 18.19 13.15
CA LEU A 266 -0.17 17.22 14.22
C LEU A 266 0.92 17.44 15.27
N ILE A 267 2.02 18.14 14.94
CA ILE A 267 3.10 18.43 15.89
C ILE A 267 2.92 19.83 16.45
N THR A 268 2.62 19.92 17.74
CA THR A 268 2.51 21.19 18.47
C THR A 268 3.87 21.76 18.88
N ASP A 269 4.84 20.88 19.18
CA ASP A 269 6.21 21.29 19.51
C ASP A 269 6.95 21.85 18.28
N THR A 270 7.35 23.11 18.38
CA THR A 270 8.04 23.83 17.30
C THR A 270 9.41 23.25 17.00
N VAL A 271 10.15 22.76 17.99
CA VAL A 271 11.50 22.17 17.79
C VAL A 271 11.38 20.84 17.04
N ALA A 272 10.48 19.97 17.47
CA ALA A 272 10.21 18.70 16.79
C ALA A 272 9.70 18.94 15.37
N SER A 273 8.73 19.84 15.18
CA SER A 273 8.20 20.21 13.87
C SER A 273 9.28 20.73 12.92
N SER A 274 10.19 21.58 13.42
CA SER A 274 11.32 22.10 12.63
C SER A 274 12.30 20.99 12.24
N ARG A 275 12.57 20.04 13.14
CA ARG A 275 13.45 18.88 12.87
C ARG A 275 12.91 18.04 11.71
N PHE A 276 11.64 17.62 11.77
CA PHE A 276 11.01 16.82 10.71
C PHE A 276 10.95 17.59 9.39
N TYR A 277 10.62 18.87 9.42
CA TYR A 277 10.64 19.73 8.23
C TYR A 277 12.02 19.75 7.56
N LEU A 278 13.09 19.95 8.34
CA LEU A 278 14.45 20.00 7.80
C LEU A 278 14.89 18.68 7.17
N GLN A 279 14.52 17.55 7.79
CA GLN A 279 14.80 16.22 7.22
C GLN A 279 14.13 16.06 5.86
N MET A 280 12.82 16.29 5.78
CA MET A 280 12.05 16.21 4.53
C MET A 280 12.60 17.14 3.45
N ARG A 281 12.89 18.40 3.83
CA ARG A 281 13.45 19.41 2.94
C ARG A 281 14.80 19.00 2.35
N ASN A 282 15.68 18.43 3.16
CA ASN A 282 16.99 17.97 2.70
C ASN A 282 16.86 16.80 1.70
N ILE A 283 15.98 15.85 1.96
CA ILE A 283 15.69 14.76 1.03
C ILE A 283 15.16 15.32 -0.30
N GLN A 284 14.20 16.25 -0.23
CA GLN A 284 13.59 16.84 -1.42
C GLN A 284 14.62 17.61 -2.26
N LYS A 285 15.55 18.34 -1.62
CA LYS A 285 16.66 19.01 -2.32
C LYS A 285 17.63 18.04 -2.99
N GLY A 286 17.81 16.84 -2.43
CA GLY A 286 18.65 15.79 -2.99
C GLY A 286 18.05 15.06 -4.19
N CYS A 287 16.79 15.32 -4.54
CA CYS A 287 16.13 14.68 -5.67
C CYS A 287 16.66 15.21 -7.01
N LYS A 288 17.26 14.32 -7.82
CA LYS A 288 17.78 14.64 -9.17
C LYS A 288 16.62 14.55 -10.18
N ARG A 289 16.15 15.67 -10.70
CA ARG A 289 14.96 15.75 -11.56
C ARG A 289 15.23 15.81 -13.06
N GLY A 290 16.44 15.52 -13.52
CA GLY A 290 16.79 15.40 -14.94
C GLY A 290 16.29 16.54 -15.87
N GLY A 291 16.05 17.73 -15.34
CA GLY A 291 15.39 18.85 -16.05
C GLY A 291 13.93 19.07 -15.65
N GLY A 292 13.33 18.18 -14.86
CA GLY A 292 11.99 18.35 -14.27
C GLY A 292 11.96 19.48 -13.25
N LYS A 293 10.89 20.29 -13.26
CA LYS A 293 10.72 21.44 -12.35
C LYS A 293 9.96 20.99 -11.08
N TYR A 294 10.30 21.62 -9.96
CA TYR A 294 9.47 21.54 -8.77
C TYR A 294 8.13 22.24 -9.00
N GLY A 295 7.06 21.72 -8.42
CA GLY A 295 5.81 22.47 -8.32
C GLY A 295 6.06 23.83 -7.61
N ALA A 296 5.26 24.85 -7.93
CA ALA A 296 5.53 26.24 -7.48
C ALA A 296 5.74 26.35 -5.96
N VAL A 297 4.89 25.70 -5.15
CA VAL A 297 4.99 25.72 -3.69
C VAL A 297 6.26 24.99 -3.21
N ALA A 298 6.59 23.84 -3.79
CA ALA A 298 7.79 23.08 -3.48
C ALA A 298 9.05 23.90 -3.85
N PHE A 299 9.05 24.55 -5.01
CA PHE A 299 10.15 25.39 -5.45
C PHE A 299 10.42 26.55 -4.48
N VAL A 300 9.38 27.33 -4.15
CA VAL A 300 9.54 28.52 -3.29
C VAL A 300 10.10 28.15 -1.92
N HIS A 301 9.55 27.14 -1.23
CA HIS A 301 10.07 26.80 0.10
C HIS A 301 11.48 26.17 0.09
N LEU A 302 11.91 25.60 -1.05
CA LEU A 302 13.25 25.03 -1.18
C LEU A 302 14.34 26.07 -1.43
N ILE A 303 14.01 27.16 -2.12
CA ILE A 303 14.97 28.26 -2.39
C ILE A 303 15.12 29.20 -1.21
N LEU A 304 14.09 29.39 -0.38
CA LEU A 304 14.16 30.25 0.80
C LEU A 304 15.15 29.72 1.85
N PRO A 305 15.74 30.58 2.71
CA PRO A 305 16.37 30.14 3.94
C PRO A 305 15.47 29.21 4.74
N ALA A 306 16.03 28.25 5.47
CA ALA A 306 15.25 27.19 6.10
C ALA A 306 14.11 27.70 7.01
N SER A 307 14.38 28.74 7.83
CA SER A 307 13.39 29.36 8.71
C SER A 307 12.25 30.06 7.95
N LEU A 308 12.56 30.74 6.87
CA LEU A 308 11.58 31.43 6.03
C LEU A 308 10.75 30.38 5.23
N GLY A 309 11.41 29.36 4.69
CA GLY A 309 10.73 28.25 3.99
C GLY A 309 9.76 27.49 4.90
N TYR A 310 10.14 27.25 6.15
CA TYR A 310 9.27 26.67 7.17
C TYR A 310 8.01 27.51 7.39
N ASN A 311 8.19 28.80 7.65
CA ASN A 311 7.06 29.71 7.92
C ASN A 311 6.16 29.88 6.71
N PHE A 312 6.74 30.00 5.51
CA PHE A 312 6.02 30.08 4.24
C PHE A 312 5.12 28.86 4.04
N LEU A 313 5.69 27.66 4.09
CA LEU A 313 4.95 26.42 3.85
C LEU A 313 3.88 26.16 4.92
N LYS A 314 4.20 26.41 6.20
CA LYS A 314 3.25 26.33 7.32
C LYS A 314 2.05 27.27 7.13
N SER A 315 2.28 28.49 6.61
CA SER A 315 1.21 29.46 6.33
C SER A 315 0.28 28.97 5.20
N ILE A 316 0.84 28.41 4.12
CA ILE A 316 0.06 27.87 3.00
C ILE A 316 -0.79 26.70 3.47
N ILE A 317 -0.19 25.73 4.17
CA ILE A 317 -0.91 24.55 4.66
C ILE A 317 -2.07 24.91 5.58
N LYS A 318 -1.89 25.89 6.46
CA LYS A 318 -2.98 26.41 7.31
C LYS A 318 -4.13 27.06 6.54
N ARG A 319 -3.87 27.60 5.32
CA ARG A 319 -4.91 28.21 4.48
C ARG A 319 -5.69 27.18 3.67
N ILE A 320 -5.04 26.11 3.25
CA ILE A 320 -5.66 25.02 2.44
C ILE A 320 -6.45 24.06 3.35
N GLY A 321 -6.06 23.92 4.62
CA GLY A 321 -6.70 23.03 5.60
C GLY A 321 -7.95 23.62 6.29
N LYS A 322 -8.40 24.79 5.86
CA LYS A 322 -9.70 25.39 6.20
C LYS A 322 -10.67 25.16 5.05
#